data_64a6d9346accdde324b8376def1c8d42
#
_entry.id   64a6d9346accdde324b8376def1c8d42
#
_cell.length_a   1.000
_cell.length_b   1.000
_cell.length_c   1.000
_cell.angle_alpha   90.00
_cell.angle_beta   90.00
_cell.angle_gamma   90.00
#
_symmetry.space_group_name_H-M   'P 1'
#
loop_
_entity.id
_entity.type
_entity.pdbx_description
1 polymer ?
#
loop_
_entity_poly.entity_id
_entity_poly.type
_entity_poly.pdbx_seq_one_letter_code
_entity_poly.pdbx_strand_id
1 'polypeptide(L)'
;MIVEYISVGTEILLGNIINTNAAFLAEQFAKLGLTAYYQTSVGDNKARINECLDIATQRSDIIVISGGMGPSSEDVTKESVAMFLGKETIDEHIDGCIVIPNEFGNSAGEIIEDSGHIFILLPGQFNELKPMFLKYAVPFLEEKSDSIIITKTVKIAGLGESEVEENIKDLILSHSNPSITIYPKSGEVHIHVTAKGNNQAECERLINPVIKELKTLVGEYIYTTNDEVSLEQAVVNLLLSNKLTVSTVESCTGGMVSARLINVAGVSETLKTCYVTYSDKSKHKILGVKKSSLEKYTAVSEKVAEEMALADDIPNKADVIVSVTGVAGPDSPYEGKEVGLVYIGCNVKGKITVKEYIFKGDRAKVRECATTAALDLMRVCILKYISETQFAM
;
A
#
# COMPACT_ATOMS: atom_id res chain seq x y z
N MET A 1 -5.78 -5.51 25.83
CA MET A 1 -5.03 -4.35 26.35
C MET A 1 -5.13 -3.20 25.36
N ILE A 2 -5.23 -1.99 25.87
CA ILE A 2 -5.26 -0.74 25.09
C ILE A 2 -3.84 -0.16 25.09
N VAL A 3 -3.35 0.24 23.92
CA VAL A 3 -2.05 0.89 23.79
C VAL A 3 -2.21 2.32 23.32
N GLU A 4 -1.42 3.22 23.90
CA GLU A 4 -1.26 4.59 23.40
C GLU A 4 0.19 4.82 22.99
N TYR A 5 0.38 5.52 21.88
CA TYR A 5 1.68 5.89 21.37
C TYR A 5 1.91 7.40 21.53
N ILE A 6 3.03 7.76 22.17
CA ILE A 6 3.47 9.14 22.37
C ILE A 6 4.76 9.38 21.59
N SER A 7 4.71 10.27 20.60
CA SER A 7 5.87 10.73 19.86
C SER A 7 6.42 12.01 20.49
N VAL A 8 7.66 11.97 20.93
CA VAL A 8 8.37 13.14 21.47
C VAL A 8 9.30 13.70 20.42
N GLY A 9 9.13 14.95 20.04
CA GLY A 9 9.96 15.66 19.08
C GLY A 9 9.30 16.95 18.59
N THR A 10 9.99 18.05 18.79
CA THR A 10 9.54 19.38 18.35
C THR A 10 9.47 19.46 16.82
N GLU A 11 10.35 18.76 16.10
CA GLU A 11 10.38 18.68 14.64
C GLU A 11 9.12 18.02 14.04
N ILE A 12 8.49 17.09 14.79
CA ILE A 12 7.22 16.48 14.39
C ILE A 12 6.09 17.52 14.47
N LEU A 13 6.05 18.29 15.56
CA LEU A 13 5.04 19.34 15.76
C LEU A 13 5.15 20.47 14.73
N LEU A 14 6.37 20.79 14.31
CA LEU A 14 6.64 21.82 13.29
C LEU A 14 6.38 21.32 11.86
N GLY A 15 6.09 20.02 11.68
CA GLY A 15 5.88 19.43 10.36
C GLY A 15 7.16 19.28 9.53
N ASN A 16 8.33 19.36 10.13
CA ASN A 16 9.61 19.22 9.46
C ASN A 16 9.89 17.78 9.01
N ILE A 17 9.31 16.81 9.72
CA ILE A 17 9.38 15.39 9.40
C ILE A 17 8.01 14.73 9.49
N ILE A 18 7.81 13.67 8.70
CA ILE A 18 6.62 12.82 8.77
C ILE A 18 6.84 11.77 9.86
N ASN A 19 5.87 11.59 10.74
CA ASN A 19 5.92 10.59 11.82
C ASN A 19 5.75 9.16 11.28
N THR A 20 6.79 8.61 10.68
CA THR A 20 6.80 7.24 10.15
C THR A 20 6.80 6.18 11.26
N ASN A 21 7.33 6.51 12.45
CA ASN A 21 7.30 5.63 13.62
C ASN A 21 5.86 5.32 14.05
N ALA A 22 4.98 6.32 14.04
CA ALA A 22 3.58 6.14 14.39
C ALA A 22 2.86 5.15 13.47
N ALA A 23 3.08 5.26 12.16
CA ALA A 23 2.50 4.35 11.18
C ALA A 23 3.01 2.90 11.37
N PHE A 24 4.31 2.73 11.58
CA PHE A 24 4.92 1.43 11.84
C PHE A 24 4.40 0.80 13.13
N LEU A 25 4.42 1.54 14.25
CA LEU A 25 3.96 1.03 15.55
C LEU A 25 2.47 0.67 15.52
N ALA A 26 1.62 1.48 14.87
CA ALA A 26 0.20 1.17 14.69
C ALA A 26 -0.02 -0.16 13.96
N GLU A 27 0.76 -0.42 12.90
CA GLU A 27 0.75 -1.72 12.20
C GLU A 27 1.16 -2.88 13.12
N GLN A 28 2.23 -2.69 13.92
CA GLN A 28 2.69 -3.74 14.83
C GLN A 28 1.70 -3.97 15.98
N PHE A 29 1.11 -2.93 16.55
CA PHE A 29 0.07 -3.08 17.59
C PHE A 29 -1.13 -3.88 17.06
N ALA A 30 -1.58 -3.59 15.84
CA ALA A 30 -2.64 -4.36 15.20
C ALA A 30 -2.26 -5.85 15.05
N LYS A 31 -1.02 -6.17 14.64
CA LYS A 31 -0.53 -7.56 14.57
C LYS A 31 -0.48 -8.26 15.92
N LEU A 32 -0.15 -7.52 16.99
CA LEU A 32 -0.09 -8.04 18.36
C LEU A 32 -1.47 -8.14 19.04
N GLY A 33 -2.55 -7.80 18.36
CA GLY A 33 -3.87 -7.81 19.00
C GLY A 33 -4.14 -6.66 19.97
N LEU A 34 -3.28 -5.66 19.96
CA LEU A 34 -3.40 -4.48 20.81
C LEU A 34 -4.26 -3.43 20.12
N THR A 35 -5.17 -2.83 20.88
CA THR A 35 -6.04 -1.79 20.33
C THR A 35 -5.45 -0.41 20.63
N ALA A 36 -5.06 0.32 19.58
CA ALA A 36 -4.59 1.70 19.69
C ALA A 36 -5.73 2.67 19.38
N TYR A 37 -6.21 3.40 20.37
CA TYR A 37 -7.23 4.44 20.17
C TYR A 37 -6.62 5.84 20.07
N TYR A 38 -5.42 6.05 20.62
CA TYR A 38 -4.82 7.36 20.73
C TYR A 38 -3.37 7.37 20.27
N GLN A 39 -3.02 8.42 19.54
CA GLN A 39 -1.66 8.77 19.18
C GLN A 39 -1.44 10.24 19.56
N THR A 40 -0.46 10.50 20.39
CA THR A 40 -0.15 11.83 20.89
C THR A 40 1.23 12.27 20.38
N SER A 41 1.35 13.50 19.89
CA SER A 41 2.65 14.10 19.58
C SER A 41 2.90 15.26 20.53
N VAL A 42 4.09 15.31 21.12
CA VAL A 42 4.48 16.32 22.11
C VAL A 42 5.90 16.80 21.83
N GLY A 43 6.18 18.08 22.07
CA GLY A 43 7.54 18.63 21.98
C GLY A 43 8.40 18.24 23.19
N ASP A 44 9.69 18.45 23.06
CA ASP A 44 10.74 18.13 24.05
C ASP A 44 10.63 19.03 25.29
N ASN A 45 9.64 18.75 26.13
CA ASN A 45 9.37 19.49 27.36
C ASN A 45 8.82 18.58 28.44
N LYS A 46 9.52 18.50 29.58
CA LYS A 46 9.20 17.60 30.70
C LYS A 46 7.76 17.77 31.23
N ALA A 47 7.29 18.99 31.41
CA ALA A 47 5.95 19.23 31.92
C ALA A 47 4.86 18.72 30.98
N ARG A 48 5.01 19.00 29.69
CA ARG A 48 4.06 18.54 28.65
C ARG A 48 4.10 17.02 28.46
N ILE A 49 5.29 16.41 28.54
CA ILE A 49 5.42 14.94 28.47
C ILE A 49 4.68 14.32 29.67
N ASN A 50 4.86 14.87 30.88
CA ASN A 50 4.17 14.37 32.09
C ASN A 50 2.65 14.55 32.01
N GLU A 51 2.13 15.65 31.43
CA GLU A 51 0.70 15.82 31.17
C GLU A 51 0.18 14.75 30.21
N CYS A 52 0.94 14.43 29.16
CA CYS A 52 0.58 13.35 28.21
C CYS A 52 0.58 11.98 28.91
N LEU A 53 1.56 11.69 29.77
CA LEU A 53 1.63 10.45 30.53
C LEU A 53 0.46 10.30 31.51
N ASP A 54 0.10 11.38 32.22
CA ASP A 54 -1.04 11.40 33.15
C ASP A 54 -2.37 11.08 32.42
N ILE A 55 -2.57 11.66 31.24
CA ILE A 55 -3.74 11.35 30.40
C ILE A 55 -3.69 9.91 29.87
N ALA A 56 -2.54 9.47 29.39
CA ALA A 56 -2.38 8.15 28.78
C ALA A 56 -2.62 7.02 29.78
N THR A 57 -2.13 7.14 31.03
CA THR A 57 -2.31 6.14 32.09
C THR A 57 -3.76 6.02 32.57
N GLN A 58 -4.60 7.04 32.38
CA GLN A 58 -6.03 6.98 32.71
C GLN A 58 -6.86 6.16 31.72
N ARG A 59 -6.31 5.84 30.52
CA ARG A 59 -7.09 5.26 29.42
C ARG A 59 -6.40 4.14 28.63
N SER A 60 -5.15 3.86 28.94
CA SER A 60 -4.34 2.88 28.22
C SER A 60 -3.51 2.03 29.16
N ASP A 61 -3.40 0.73 28.86
CA ASP A 61 -2.62 -0.23 29.65
C ASP A 61 -1.13 -0.19 29.30
N ILE A 62 -0.83 0.15 28.04
CA ILE A 62 0.52 0.18 27.48
C ILE A 62 0.77 1.55 26.88
N ILE A 63 1.85 2.19 27.29
CA ILE A 63 2.29 3.49 26.79
C ILE A 63 3.65 3.31 26.08
N VAL A 64 3.66 3.47 24.77
CA VAL A 64 4.90 3.41 23.98
C VAL A 64 5.33 4.84 23.66
N ILE A 65 6.55 5.18 24.02
CA ILE A 65 7.09 6.53 23.88
C ILE A 65 8.31 6.46 22.97
N SER A 66 8.39 7.31 21.95
CA SER A 66 9.59 7.39 21.13
C SER A 66 10.08 8.82 20.92
N GLY A 67 11.41 8.97 20.85
CA GLY A 67 12.09 10.24 20.71
C GLY A 67 12.52 10.85 22.04
N GLY A 68 13.34 11.89 21.99
CA GLY A 68 13.87 12.59 23.17
C GLY A 68 14.72 11.71 24.09
N MET A 69 15.45 10.72 23.54
CA MET A 69 16.27 9.77 24.31
C MET A 69 17.77 9.87 24.01
N GLY A 70 18.19 10.82 23.20
CA GLY A 70 19.58 11.05 22.86
C GLY A 70 20.37 11.72 24.00
N PRO A 71 21.64 12.05 23.75
CA PRO A 71 22.52 12.67 24.74
C PRO A 71 22.38 14.21 24.80
N SER A 72 21.48 14.80 24.05
CA SER A 72 21.26 16.26 24.05
C SER A 72 20.55 16.71 25.33
N SER A 73 20.77 17.94 25.75
CA SER A 73 20.02 18.54 26.87
C SER A 73 18.53 18.72 26.56
N GLU A 74 18.12 18.60 25.30
CA GLU A 74 16.72 18.62 24.88
C GLU A 74 16.08 17.23 24.95
N ASP A 75 16.87 16.17 25.04
CA ASP A 75 16.41 14.79 25.16
C ASP A 75 15.99 14.50 26.62
N VAL A 76 14.72 14.77 26.92
CA VAL A 76 14.18 14.76 28.28
C VAL A 76 13.19 13.63 28.56
N THR A 77 13.02 12.69 27.63
CA THR A 77 12.00 11.62 27.74
C THR A 77 12.25 10.71 28.92
N LYS A 78 13.46 10.16 29.10
CA LYS A 78 13.79 9.28 30.22
C LYS A 78 13.58 9.96 31.57
N GLU A 79 14.09 11.18 31.72
CA GLU A 79 13.91 11.95 32.95
C GLU A 79 12.43 12.26 33.27
N SER A 80 11.65 12.56 32.22
CA SER A 80 10.21 12.81 32.35
C SER A 80 9.47 11.57 32.84
N VAL A 81 9.76 10.41 32.25
CA VAL A 81 9.15 9.14 32.67
C VAL A 81 9.60 8.73 34.06
N ALA A 82 10.90 8.84 34.38
CA ALA A 82 11.42 8.55 35.72
C ALA A 82 10.74 9.44 36.79
N MET A 83 10.64 10.75 36.50
CA MET A 83 9.95 11.70 37.40
C MET A 83 8.47 11.37 37.56
N PHE A 84 7.77 11.03 36.47
CA PHE A 84 6.36 10.64 36.48
C PHE A 84 6.11 9.40 37.34
N LEU A 85 7.00 8.41 37.26
CA LEU A 85 6.91 7.15 37.99
C LEU A 85 7.46 7.25 39.42
N GLY A 86 8.06 8.40 39.80
CA GLY A 86 8.72 8.57 41.10
C GLY A 86 9.94 7.65 41.29
N LYS A 87 10.62 7.30 40.18
CA LYS A 87 11.79 6.39 40.17
C LYS A 87 13.09 7.16 39.97
N GLU A 88 14.17 6.61 40.52
CA GLU A 88 15.52 7.13 40.29
C GLU A 88 16.09 6.62 38.94
N THR A 89 17.10 7.31 38.46
CA THR A 89 17.88 6.85 37.29
C THR A 89 19.22 6.33 37.79
N ILE A 90 19.52 5.06 37.52
CA ILE A 90 20.75 4.37 37.92
C ILE A 90 21.48 3.95 36.63
N ASP A 91 22.76 4.32 36.51
CA ASP A 91 23.59 4.01 35.31
C ASP A 91 22.88 4.36 33.98
N GLU A 92 22.30 5.56 33.92
CA GLU A 92 21.53 6.07 32.75
C GLU A 92 20.20 5.33 32.44
N HIS A 93 19.75 4.43 33.32
CA HIS A 93 18.52 3.67 33.20
C HIS A 93 17.52 3.93 34.34
N ILE A 94 16.24 3.89 34.05
CA ILE A 94 15.19 4.02 35.09
C ILE A 94 15.20 2.77 35.97
N ASP A 95 15.18 2.96 37.27
CA ASP A 95 15.25 1.86 38.22
C ASP A 95 14.14 0.82 38.00
N GLY A 96 14.55 -0.46 37.94
CA GLY A 96 13.67 -1.59 37.67
C GLY A 96 13.22 -1.76 36.21
N CYS A 97 13.83 -1.09 35.25
CA CYS A 97 13.56 -1.30 33.84
C CYS A 97 14.23 -2.57 33.27
N ILE A 98 13.65 -3.08 32.19
CA ILE A 98 14.30 -4.03 31.29
C ILE A 98 14.94 -3.21 30.18
N VAL A 99 16.27 -3.26 30.08
CA VAL A 99 17.02 -2.52 29.06
C VAL A 99 16.88 -3.18 27.70
N ILE A 100 16.51 -2.40 26.69
CA ILE A 100 16.49 -2.83 25.29
C ILE A 100 17.79 -2.37 24.62
N PRO A 101 18.70 -3.29 24.24
CA PRO A 101 19.94 -2.92 23.56
C PRO A 101 19.68 -2.25 22.20
N ASN A 102 20.46 -1.23 21.89
CA ASN A 102 20.44 -0.56 20.59
C ASN A 102 21.70 -0.93 19.79
N GLU A 103 21.54 -1.75 18.75
CA GLU A 103 22.64 -2.19 17.88
C GLU A 103 22.99 -1.16 16.79
N PHE A 104 22.12 -0.14 16.58
CA PHE A 104 22.22 0.82 15.48
C PHE A 104 22.44 2.28 15.93
N GLY A 105 22.47 2.52 17.24
CA GLY A 105 22.61 3.85 17.85
C GLY A 105 23.14 3.78 19.26
N ASN A 106 23.18 4.93 19.94
CA ASN A 106 23.79 5.05 21.26
C ASN A 106 22.77 5.03 22.42
N SER A 107 21.50 5.19 22.13
CA SER A 107 20.46 5.31 23.16
C SER A 107 19.73 3.99 23.31
N ALA A 108 19.94 3.29 24.42
CA ALA A 108 19.19 2.09 24.77
C ALA A 108 17.71 2.43 25.04
N GLY A 109 16.82 1.51 24.63
CA GLY A 109 15.42 1.57 25.00
C GLY A 109 15.17 0.94 26.37
N GLU A 110 13.96 1.10 26.91
CA GLU A 110 13.60 0.59 28.24
C GLU A 110 12.15 0.09 28.25
N ILE A 111 11.90 -1.00 28.96
CA ILE A 111 10.55 -1.45 29.30
C ILE A 111 10.40 -1.37 30.81
N ILE A 112 9.37 -0.69 31.29
CA ILE A 112 9.07 -0.51 32.71
C ILE A 112 7.65 -1.00 32.97
N GLU A 113 7.50 -1.89 33.93
CA GLU A 113 6.19 -2.28 34.46
C GLU A 113 5.99 -1.51 35.78
N ASP A 114 4.96 -0.68 35.83
CA ASP A 114 4.64 0.09 37.03
C ASP A 114 3.14 0.30 37.21
N SER A 115 2.63 0.10 38.42
CA SER A 115 1.24 0.39 38.80
C SER A 115 0.17 -0.19 37.86
N GLY A 116 0.44 -1.33 37.23
CA GLY A 116 -0.45 -2.00 36.29
C GLY A 116 -0.34 -1.51 34.85
N HIS A 117 0.58 -0.60 34.54
CA HIS A 117 0.90 -0.11 33.21
C HIS A 117 2.26 -0.60 32.73
N ILE A 118 2.40 -0.67 31.42
CA ILE A 118 3.65 -1.00 30.72
C ILE A 118 4.10 0.24 29.95
N PHE A 119 5.30 0.73 30.25
CA PHE A 119 5.95 1.82 29.52
C PHE A 119 7.08 1.25 28.66
N ILE A 120 7.11 1.60 27.39
CA ILE A 120 8.16 1.19 26.44
C ILE A 120 8.78 2.44 25.85
N LEU A 121 10.04 2.69 26.14
CA LEU A 121 10.79 3.85 25.68
C LEU A 121 11.72 3.43 24.55
N LEU A 122 11.65 4.13 23.42
CA LEU A 122 12.42 3.83 22.20
C LEU A 122 13.02 5.11 21.60
N PRO A 123 14.16 5.04 20.92
CA PRO A 123 14.74 6.18 20.21
C PRO A 123 13.82 6.71 19.10
N GLY A 124 14.03 7.96 18.69
CA GLY A 124 13.24 8.60 17.64
C GLY A 124 13.59 8.14 16.22
N GLN A 125 14.79 7.67 15.97
CA GLN A 125 15.26 7.25 14.65
C GLN A 125 14.61 5.92 14.23
N PHE A 126 13.99 5.90 13.05
CA PHE A 126 13.25 4.72 12.56
C PHE A 126 14.10 3.46 12.40
N ASN A 127 15.35 3.63 11.92
CA ASN A 127 16.33 2.56 11.75
C ASN A 127 16.80 1.93 13.07
N GLU A 128 16.67 2.64 14.19
CA GLU A 128 16.93 2.16 15.55
C GLU A 128 15.67 1.59 16.17
N LEU A 129 14.57 2.34 16.19
CA LEU A 129 13.29 1.96 16.79
C LEU A 129 12.77 0.63 16.24
N LYS A 130 12.75 0.47 14.92
CA LYS A 130 12.16 -0.71 14.27
C LYS A 130 12.80 -2.03 14.71
N PRO A 131 14.14 -2.25 14.63
CA PRO A 131 14.74 -3.50 15.09
C PRO A 131 14.62 -3.70 16.60
N MET A 132 14.71 -2.64 17.41
CA MET A 132 14.53 -2.72 18.84
C MET A 132 13.12 -3.17 19.22
N PHE A 133 12.10 -2.58 18.59
CA PHE A 133 10.72 -2.95 18.83
C PHE A 133 10.45 -4.41 18.44
N LEU A 134 10.85 -4.81 17.22
CA LEU A 134 10.60 -6.17 16.72
C LEU A 134 11.33 -7.25 17.52
N LYS A 135 12.57 -6.99 17.94
CA LYS A 135 13.42 -7.99 18.58
C LYS A 135 13.14 -8.14 20.10
N TYR A 136 12.71 -7.06 20.76
CA TYR A 136 12.59 -7.04 22.23
C TYR A 136 11.19 -6.71 22.71
N ALA A 137 10.53 -5.67 22.17
CA ALA A 137 9.21 -5.28 22.66
C ALA A 137 8.11 -6.24 22.17
N VAL A 138 8.18 -6.73 20.93
CA VAL A 138 7.20 -7.68 20.40
C VAL A 138 7.13 -8.96 21.22
N PRO A 139 8.22 -9.71 21.50
CA PRO A 139 8.16 -10.92 22.32
C PRO A 139 7.63 -10.66 23.73
N PHE A 140 8.04 -9.54 24.34
CA PHE A 140 7.54 -9.14 25.66
C PHE A 140 6.02 -8.90 25.65
N LEU A 141 5.50 -8.21 24.64
CA LEU A 141 4.08 -7.93 24.52
C LEU A 141 3.25 -9.18 24.15
N GLU A 142 3.80 -10.10 23.37
CA GLU A 142 3.18 -11.39 23.04
C GLU A 142 2.96 -12.25 24.29
N GLU A 143 3.91 -12.26 25.23
CA GLU A 143 3.77 -12.96 26.52
C GLU A 143 2.67 -12.37 27.40
N LYS A 144 2.36 -11.09 27.23
CA LYS A 144 1.33 -10.38 28.02
C LYS A 144 -0.05 -10.41 27.38
N SER A 145 -0.17 -10.81 26.11
CA SER A 145 -1.43 -10.80 25.35
C SER A 145 -2.12 -12.15 25.37
N ASP A 146 -3.38 -12.17 25.82
CA ASP A 146 -4.24 -13.37 25.80
C ASP A 146 -4.87 -13.63 24.42
N SER A 147 -4.59 -12.79 23.42
CA SER A 147 -5.20 -12.87 22.10
C SER A 147 -4.27 -12.35 21.00
N ILE A 148 -4.43 -12.90 19.81
CA ILE A 148 -3.74 -12.43 18.60
C ILE A 148 -4.75 -11.81 17.63
N ILE A 149 -4.27 -10.93 16.77
CA ILE A 149 -5.03 -10.42 15.62
C ILE A 149 -4.35 -10.87 14.33
N ILE A 150 -5.14 -11.38 13.40
CA ILE A 150 -4.69 -11.72 12.05
C ILE A 150 -5.52 -10.94 11.06
N THR A 151 -4.83 -10.25 10.15
CA THR A 151 -5.44 -9.58 9.01
C THR A 151 -5.03 -10.30 7.72
N LYS A 152 -6.00 -10.59 6.86
CA LYS A 152 -5.74 -10.97 5.46
C LYS A 152 -6.30 -9.91 4.53
N THR A 153 -5.53 -9.53 3.55
CA THR A 153 -5.91 -8.50 2.58
C THR A 153 -6.41 -9.15 1.29
N VAL A 154 -7.58 -8.73 0.84
CA VAL A 154 -8.10 -9.04 -0.49
C VAL A 154 -7.90 -7.81 -1.36
N LYS A 155 -7.11 -7.92 -2.41
CA LYS A 155 -6.74 -6.80 -3.29
C LYS A 155 -7.52 -6.87 -4.60
N ILE A 156 -8.15 -5.74 -4.93
CA ILE A 156 -9.09 -5.59 -6.04
C ILE A 156 -8.58 -4.52 -7.00
N ALA A 157 -8.71 -4.75 -8.30
CA ALA A 157 -8.52 -3.78 -9.35
C ALA A 157 -9.70 -3.81 -10.32
N GLY A 158 -10.01 -2.68 -10.95
CA GLY A 158 -11.10 -2.56 -11.93
C GLY A 158 -12.47 -2.18 -11.35
N LEU A 159 -12.59 -2.04 -10.02
CA LEU A 159 -13.74 -1.43 -9.34
C LEU A 159 -13.31 -0.24 -8.50
N GLY A 160 -14.16 0.77 -8.42
CA GLY A 160 -14.01 1.90 -7.50
C GLY A 160 -14.42 1.55 -6.06
N GLU A 161 -13.99 2.37 -5.10
CA GLU A 161 -14.31 2.21 -3.68
C GLU A 161 -15.81 2.08 -3.42
N SER A 162 -16.61 3.01 -3.97
CA SER A 162 -18.07 3.02 -3.76
C SER A 162 -18.76 1.78 -4.34
N GLU A 163 -18.26 1.27 -5.47
CA GLU A 163 -18.80 0.05 -6.09
C GLU A 163 -18.45 -1.18 -5.24
N VAL A 164 -17.23 -1.23 -4.71
CA VAL A 164 -16.82 -2.30 -3.79
C VAL A 164 -17.66 -2.25 -2.53
N GLU A 165 -17.83 -1.07 -1.90
CA GLU A 165 -18.64 -0.88 -0.70
C GLU A 165 -20.10 -1.33 -0.90
N GLU A 166 -20.71 -0.95 -2.01
CA GLU A 166 -22.07 -1.35 -2.34
C GLU A 166 -22.21 -2.88 -2.48
N ASN A 167 -21.26 -3.52 -3.17
CA ASN A 167 -21.28 -4.97 -3.39
C ASN A 167 -21.09 -5.80 -2.11
N ILE A 168 -20.35 -5.27 -1.11
CA ILE A 168 -20.04 -6.02 0.12
C ILE A 168 -20.67 -5.43 1.39
N LYS A 169 -21.58 -4.46 1.26
CA LYS A 169 -22.22 -3.75 2.37
C LYS A 169 -22.84 -4.69 3.40
N ASP A 170 -23.64 -5.65 2.94
CA ASP A 170 -24.33 -6.60 3.83
C ASP A 170 -23.31 -7.50 4.55
N LEU A 171 -22.23 -7.87 3.88
CA LEU A 171 -21.15 -8.64 4.48
C LEU A 171 -20.45 -7.85 5.58
N ILE A 172 -20.18 -6.55 5.37
CA ILE A 172 -19.59 -5.67 6.39
C ILE A 172 -20.51 -5.57 7.61
N LEU A 173 -21.80 -5.35 7.39
CA LEU A 173 -22.78 -5.16 8.47
C LEU A 173 -23.06 -6.43 9.27
N SER A 174 -22.91 -7.61 8.68
CA SER A 174 -23.17 -8.90 9.32
C SER A 174 -22.03 -9.40 10.20
N HIS A 175 -20.85 -8.79 10.14
CA HIS A 175 -19.67 -9.24 10.85
C HIS A 175 -19.08 -8.15 11.76
N SER A 176 -18.78 -8.54 13.00
CA SER A 176 -18.00 -7.72 13.94
C SER A 176 -16.63 -8.33 14.22
N ASN A 177 -16.51 -9.66 14.18
CA ASN A 177 -15.26 -10.41 14.22
C ASN A 177 -15.39 -11.64 13.28
N PRO A 178 -14.71 -11.65 12.12
CA PRO A 178 -13.73 -10.65 11.67
C PRO A 178 -14.39 -9.32 11.29
N SER A 179 -13.67 -8.22 11.49
CA SER A 179 -14.03 -6.92 10.92
C SER A 179 -13.56 -6.82 9.47
N ILE A 180 -14.32 -6.08 8.66
CA ILE A 180 -14.03 -5.88 7.24
C ILE A 180 -13.88 -4.38 7.01
N THR A 181 -12.74 -3.96 6.47
CA THR A 181 -12.42 -2.54 6.24
C THR A 181 -11.90 -2.34 4.82
N ILE A 182 -12.40 -1.29 4.16
CA ILE A 182 -12.04 -0.92 2.79
C ILE A 182 -10.98 0.18 2.83
N TYR A 183 -9.90 0.00 2.08
CA TYR A 183 -8.80 0.95 1.93
C TYR A 183 -8.60 1.29 0.45
N PRO A 184 -9.04 2.48 -0.01
CA PRO A 184 -8.82 2.91 -1.38
C PRO A 184 -7.35 3.23 -1.64
N LYS A 185 -6.88 2.86 -2.83
CA LYS A 185 -5.58 3.17 -3.39
C LYS A 185 -5.74 3.84 -4.76
N SER A 186 -4.65 4.22 -5.41
CA SER A 186 -4.70 4.80 -6.76
C SER A 186 -5.06 3.74 -7.82
N GLY A 187 -6.37 3.58 -8.08
CA GLY A 187 -6.89 2.61 -9.06
C GLY A 187 -7.04 1.19 -8.52
N GLU A 188 -6.85 0.97 -7.23
CA GLU A 188 -7.03 -0.31 -6.54
C GLU A 188 -7.86 -0.11 -5.26
N VAL A 189 -8.47 -1.19 -4.79
CA VAL A 189 -9.14 -1.23 -3.48
C VAL A 189 -8.63 -2.44 -2.71
N HIS A 190 -8.18 -2.21 -1.48
CA HIS A 190 -7.74 -3.26 -0.58
C HIS A 190 -8.80 -3.48 0.51
N ILE A 191 -9.28 -4.70 0.67
CA ILE A 191 -10.21 -5.09 1.74
C ILE A 191 -9.41 -5.84 2.78
N HIS A 192 -9.35 -5.31 4.00
CA HIS A 192 -8.76 -5.99 5.14
C HIS A 192 -9.82 -6.76 5.89
N VAL A 193 -9.61 -8.05 6.06
CA VAL A 193 -10.44 -8.95 6.87
C VAL A 193 -9.64 -9.30 8.11
N THR A 194 -10.02 -8.73 9.25
CA THR A 194 -9.24 -8.77 10.50
C THR A 194 -10.00 -9.53 11.58
N ALA A 195 -9.44 -10.64 12.04
CA ALA A 195 -9.99 -11.43 13.13
C ALA A 195 -9.13 -11.36 14.39
N LYS A 196 -9.78 -11.30 15.53
CA LYS A 196 -9.19 -11.47 16.86
C LYS A 196 -9.56 -12.85 17.39
N GLY A 197 -8.58 -13.59 17.91
CA GLY A 197 -8.77 -14.93 18.46
C GLY A 197 -7.63 -15.33 19.40
N ASN A 198 -7.75 -16.50 20.05
CA ASN A 198 -6.76 -17.00 21.00
C ASN A 198 -5.53 -17.62 20.30
N ASN A 199 -5.65 -17.97 19.04
CA ASN A 199 -4.57 -18.53 18.23
C ASN A 199 -4.85 -18.36 16.73
N GLN A 200 -3.82 -18.63 15.92
CA GLN A 200 -3.89 -18.51 14.46
C GLN A 200 -5.02 -19.34 13.84
N ALA A 201 -5.21 -20.58 14.27
CA ALA A 201 -6.21 -21.48 13.70
C ALA A 201 -7.64 -20.95 13.93
N GLU A 202 -7.88 -20.30 15.07
CA GLU A 202 -9.16 -19.66 15.36
C GLU A 202 -9.40 -18.44 14.46
N CYS A 203 -8.40 -17.54 14.33
CA CYS A 203 -8.49 -16.40 13.44
C CYS A 203 -8.72 -16.83 11.98
N GLU A 204 -7.98 -17.83 11.49
CA GLU A 204 -8.15 -18.33 10.12
C GLU A 204 -9.53 -18.95 9.88
N ARG A 205 -10.10 -19.63 10.88
CA ARG A 205 -11.46 -20.19 10.80
C ARG A 205 -12.52 -19.10 10.69
N LEU A 206 -12.29 -17.93 11.29
CA LEU A 206 -13.16 -16.76 11.17
C LEU A 206 -12.98 -16.05 9.82
N ILE A 207 -11.76 -15.89 9.36
CA ILE A 207 -11.41 -15.12 8.14
C ILE A 207 -11.80 -15.89 6.86
N ASN A 208 -11.50 -17.19 6.79
CA ASN A 208 -11.63 -17.93 5.54
C ASN A 208 -13.05 -17.96 4.93
N PRO A 209 -14.14 -18.08 5.71
CA PRO A 209 -15.51 -17.98 5.19
C PRO A 209 -15.77 -16.62 4.53
N VAL A 210 -15.34 -15.53 5.18
CA VAL A 210 -15.51 -14.16 4.68
C VAL A 210 -14.75 -13.95 3.36
N ILE A 211 -13.50 -14.44 3.26
CA ILE A 211 -12.75 -14.39 1.99
C ILE A 211 -13.46 -15.18 0.89
N LYS A 212 -14.06 -16.34 1.22
CA LYS A 212 -14.82 -17.12 0.25
C LYS A 212 -16.06 -16.37 -0.24
N GLU A 213 -16.73 -15.66 0.65
CA GLU A 213 -17.90 -14.85 0.28
C GLU A 213 -17.49 -13.63 -0.56
N LEU A 214 -16.40 -12.93 -0.20
CA LEU A 214 -15.82 -11.87 -1.04
C LEU A 214 -15.49 -12.37 -2.45
N LYS A 215 -14.95 -13.60 -2.60
CA LYS A 215 -14.71 -14.21 -3.91
C LYS A 215 -16.01 -14.49 -4.69
N THR A 216 -17.12 -14.65 -4.04
CA THR A 216 -18.42 -14.81 -4.71
C THR A 216 -18.98 -13.45 -5.16
N LEU A 217 -18.81 -12.40 -4.35
CA LEU A 217 -19.39 -11.08 -4.61
C LEU A 217 -18.57 -10.26 -5.62
N VAL A 218 -17.23 -10.29 -5.52
CA VAL A 218 -16.33 -9.44 -6.30
C VAL A 218 -15.13 -10.21 -6.90
N GLY A 219 -15.25 -11.53 -7.04
CA GLY A 219 -14.11 -12.42 -7.35
C GLY A 219 -13.40 -12.14 -8.67
N GLU A 220 -14.10 -11.69 -9.72
CA GLU A 220 -13.49 -11.36 -11.02
C GLU A 220 -12.51 -10.19 -10.95
N TYR A 221 -12.71 -9.30 -9.97
CA TYR A 221 -11.85 -8.13 -9.73
C TYR A 221 -10.71 -8.42 -8.76
N ILE A 222 -10.75 -9.53 -8.02
CA ILE A 222 -9.69 -9.91 -7.09
C ILE A 222 -8.48 -10.37 -7.89
N TYR A 223 -7.35 -9.67 -7.71
CA TYR A 223 -6.10 -10.10 -8.32
C TYR A 223 -5.20 -10.91 -7.39
N THR A 224 -5.34 -10.74 -6.06
CA THR A 224 -4.62 -11.55 -5.06
C THR A 224 -5.28 -11.48 -3.68
N THR A 225 -5.01 -12.50 -2.86
CA THR A 225 -5.26 -12.53 -1.41
C THR A 225 -3.96 -12.70 -0.62
N ASN A 226 -2.82 -12.49 -1.28
CA ASN A 226 -1.50 -12.50 -0.65
C ASN A 226 -1.02 -11.05 -0.49
N ASP A 227 -0.69 -10.67 0.74
CA ASP A 227 -0.28 -9.30 1.10
C ASP A 227 1.00 -8.85 0.39
N GLU A 228 1.90 -9.78 0.07
CA GLU A 228 3.18 -9.48 -0.58
C GLU A 228 3.06 -9.29 -2.11
N VAL A 229 1.95 -9.73 -2.71
CA VAL A 229 1.77 -9.66 -4.16
C VAL A 229 1.14 -8.33 -4.54
N SER A 230 1.83 -7.54 -5.37
CA SER A 230 1.30 -6.34 -6.02
C SER A 230 0.59 -6.68 -7.34
N LEU A 231 -0.12 -5.70 -7.94
CA LEU A 231 -0.80 -5.90 -9.21
C LEU A 231 0.18 -6.20 -10.35
N GLU A 232 1.31 -5.47 -10.42
CA GLU A 232 2.38 -5.75 -11.38
C GLU A 232 2.99 -7.12 -11.17
N GLN A 233 3.17 -7.56 -9.92
CA GLN A 233 3.65 -8.91 -9.63
C GLN A 233 2.66 -9.98 -10.11
N ALA A 234 1.36 -9.76 -9.90
CA ALA A 234 0.32 -10.66 -10.40
C ALA A 234 0.34 -10.77 -11.94
N VAL A 235 0.51 -9.63 -12.64
CA VAL A 235 0.63 -9.60 -14.11
C VAL A 235 1.88 -10.35 -14.58
N VAL A 236 3.04 -10.06 -13.98
CA VAL A 236 4.31 -10.71 -14.35
C VAL A 236 4.24 -12.22 -14.10
N ASN A 237 3.66 -12.65 -12.99
CA ASN A 237 3.44 -14.07 -12.70
C ASN A 237 2.57 -14.76 -13.76
N LEU A 238 1.51 -14.09 -14.24
CA LEU A 238 0.68 -14.60 -15.34
C LEU A 238 1.47 -14.74 -16.64
N LEU A 239 2.28 -13.74 -16.98
CA LEU A 239 3.11 -13.76 -18.19
C LEU A 239 4.12 -14.91 -18.13
N LEU A 240 4.88 -15.03 -17.03
CA LEU A 240 5.89 -16.07 -16.83
C LEU A 240 5.27 -17.47 -16.87
N SER A 241 4.20 -17.70 -16.12
CA SER A 241 3.52 -19.00 -16.03
C SER A 241 2.97 -19.49 -17.36
N ASN A 242 2.62 -18.55 -18.26
CA ASN A 242 2.07 -18.87 -19.58
C ASN A 242 3.09 -18.66 -20.73
N LYS A 243 4.35 -18.37 -20.40
CA LYS A 243 5.43 -18.12 -21.36
C LYS A 243 5.06 -17.03 -22.40
N LEU A 244 4.35 -16.00 -21.93
CA LEU A 244 3.94 -14.86 -22.75
C LEU A 244 4.96 -13.73 -22.61
N THR A 245 5.25 -13.08 -23.72
CA THR A 245 6.09 -11.88 -23.74
C THR A 245 5.22 -10.63 -23.76
N VAL A 246 5.73 -9.50 -23.21
CA VAL A 246 4.99 -8.25 -23.15
C VAL A 246 5.81 -7.06 -23.67
N SER A 247 5.12 -6.12 -24.30
CA SER A 247 5.63 -4.78 -24.63
C SER A 247 4.62 -3.73 -24.19
N THR A 248 5.13 -2.57 -23.79
CA THR A 248 4.30 -1.42 -23.39
C THR A 248 4.42 -0.30 -24.41
N VAL A 249 3.30 0.38 -24.67
CA VAL A 249 3.22 1.50 -25.61
C VAL A 249 2.52 2.67 -24.91
N GLU A 250 3.29 3.61 -24.43
CA GLU A 250 2.82 4.63 -23.50
C GLU A 250 2.83 6.03 -24.12
N SER A 251 1.82 6.83 -23.77
CA SER A 251 1.75 8.26 -24.09
C SER A 251 1.64 9.06 -22.78
N CYS A 252 0.46 9.32 -22.24
CA CYS A 252 0.25 10.14 -21.05
C CYS A 252 0.89 9.56 -19.78
N THR A 253 1.04 8.26 -19.65
CA THR A 253 1.71 7.58 -18.52
C THR A 253 3.21 7.75 -18.55
N GLY A 254 3.83 7.95 -19.74
CA GLY A 254 5.23 8.35 -19.87
C GLY A 254 6.25 7.37 -19.31
N GLY A 255 5.99 6.05 -19.41
CA GLY A 255 6.86 4.99 -18.91
C GLY A 255 6.46 4.43 -17.54
N MET A 256 5.40 4.89 -16.92
CA MET A 256 4.98 4.41 -15.58
C MET A 256 4.52 2.95 -15.59
N VAL A 257 3.85 2.48 -16.66
CA VAL A 257 3.47 1.06 -16.80
C VAL A 257 4.72 0.20 -16.88
N SER A 258 5.66 0.60 -17.71
CA SER A 258 6.96 -0.05 -17.87
C SER A 258 7.73 -0.08 -16.55
N ALA A 259 7.80 1.05 -15.85
CA ALA A 259 8.52 1.18 -14.59
C ALA A 259 7.94 0.24 -13.51
N ARG A 260 6.61 0.15 -13.38
CA ARG A 260 5.97 -0.79 -12.45
C ARG A 260 6.31 -2.23 -12.79
N LEU A 261 6.26 -2.63 -14.05
CA LEU A 261 6.65 -3.99 -14.46
C LEU A 261 8.12 -4.28 -14.18
N ILE A 262 9.02 -3.31 -14.44
CA ILE A 262 10.47 -3.47 -14.24
C ILE A 262 10.83 -3.64 -12.74
N ASN A 263 10.03 -3.13 -11.83
CA ASN A 263 10.23 -3.34 -10.39
C ASN A 263 10.08 -4.81 -9.95
N VAL A 264 9.48 -5.66 -10.80
CA VAL A 264 9.26 -7.07 -10.48
C VAL A 264 10.48 -7.90 -10.88
N ALA A 265 11.05 -8.64 -9.92
CA ALA A 265 12.14 -9.55 -10.19
C ALA A 265 11.74 -10.64 -11.19
N GLY A 266 12.62 -10.96 -12.15
CA GLY A 266 12.36 -11.94 -13.21
C GLY A 266 11.60 -11.40 -14.43
N VAL A 267 11.16 -10.16 -14.45
CA VAL A 267 10.43 -9.57 -15.59
C VAL A 267 11.23 -9.58 -16.88
N SER A 268 12.57 -9.62 -16.83
CA SER A 268 13.45 -9.68 -18.00
C SER A 268 13.24 -10.90 -18.90
N GLU A 269 12.63 -11.96 -18.38
CA GLU A 269 12.29 -13.15 -19.16
C GLU A 269 11.08 -12.91 -20.09
N THR A 270 10.24 -11.95 -19.79
CA THR A 270 8.98 -11.69 -20.49
C THR A 270 8.91 -10.30 -21.13
N LEU A 271 9.49 -9.26 -20.53
CA LEU A 271 9.45 -7.89 -21.05
C LEU A 271 10.40 -7.72 -22.22
N LYS A 272 9.83 -7.35 -23.40
CA LYS A 272 10.59 -7.16 -24.64
C LYS A 272 11.04 -5.72 -24.82
N THR A 273 10.09 -4.81 -24.96
CA THR A 273 10.37 -3.40 -25.26
C THR A 273 9.34 -2.48 -24.64
N CYS A 274 9.80 -1.34 -24.19
CA CYS A 274 8.98 -0.27 -23.63
C CYS A 274 9.05 0.95 -24.54
N TYR A 275 7.92 1.35 -25.12
CA TYR A 275 7.83 2.48 -26.04
C TYR A 275 7.13 3.65 -25.34
N VAL A 276 7.76 4.81 -25.32
CA VAL A 276 7.11 6.07 -24.93
C VAL A 276 6.95 6.93 -26.19
N THR A 277 5.76 6.84 -26.81
CA THR A 277 5.43 7.53 -28.05
C THR A 277 4.53 8.73 -27.77
N TYR A 278 5.13 9.80 -27.22
CA TYR A 278 4.39 10.94 -26.68
C TYR A 278 3.78 11.83 -27.76
N SER A 279 4.44 12.02 -28.91
CA SER A 279 3.96 12.84 -30.02
C SER A 279 3.24 12.02 -31.08
N ASP A 280 2.36 12.66 -31.86
CA ASP A 280 1.68 12.05 -33.01
C ASP A 280 2.67 11.51 -34.03
N LYS A 281 3.78 12.28 -34.24
CA LYS A 281 4.86 11.86 -35.13
C LYS A 281 5.51 10.56 -34.66
N SER A 282 5.74 10.39 -33.37
CA SER A 282 6.30 9.15 -32.81
C SER A 282 5.33 7.99 -32.88
N LYS A 283 4.03 8.22 -32.59
CA LYS A 283 2.99 7.22 -32.80
C LYS A 283 2.95 6.70 -34.23
N HIS A 284 2.99 7.63 -35.20
CA HIS A 284 2.99 7.25 -36.61
C HIS A 284 4.27 6.50 -37.03
N LYS A 285 5.46 7.08 -36.70
CA LYS A 285 6.73 6.57 -37.24
C LYS A 285 7.24 5.31 -36.57
N ILE A 286 6.89 5.09 -35.31
CA ILE A 286 7.42 3.97 -34.50
C ILE A 286 6.40 2.82 -34.47
N LEU A 287 5.12 3.15 -34.33
CA LEU A 287 4.07 2.17 -34.10
C LEU A 287 3.22 1.84 -35.33
N GLY A 288 3.34 2.63 -36.39
CA GLY A 288 2.49 2.48 -37.58
C GLY A 288 1.09 3.06 -37.41
N VAL A 289 0.82 3.89 -36.41
CA VAL A 289 -0.47 4.58 -36.27
C VAL A 289 -0.74 5.44 -37.50
N LYS A 290 -1.92 5.27 -38.13
CA LYS A 290 -2.27 5.94 -39.38
C LYS A 290 -2.41 7.45 -39.17
N LYS A 291 -1.82 8.24 -40.08
CA LYS A 291 -1.99 9.72 -40.09
C LYS A 291 -3.46 10.12 -40.12
N SER A 292 -4.24 9.43 -40.98
CA SER A 292 -5.68 9.67 -41.10
C SER A 292 -6.45 9.42 -39.82
N SER A 293 -6.00 8.47 -38.97
CA SER A 293 -6.60 8.22 -37.65
C SER A 293 -6.27 9.35 -36.68
N LEU A 294 -5.02 9.82 -36.68
CA LEU A 294 -4.58 10.94 -35.85
C LEU A 294 -5.30 12.26 -36.23
N GLU A 295 -5.45 12.54 -37.54
CA GLU A 295 -6.14 13.71 -38.04
C GLU A 295 -7.64 13.68 -37.76
N LYS A 296 -8.29 12.53 -37.94
CA LYS A 296 -9.75 12.40 -37.80
C LYS A 296 -10.21 12.25 -36.33
N TYR A 297 -9.50 11.48 -35.52
CA TYR A 297 -9.93 11.09 -34.16
C TYR A 297 -9.09 11.70 -33.05
N THR A 298 -7.99 12.36 -33.41
CA THR A 298 -6.93 12.85 -32.49
C THR A 298 -6.15 11.72 -31.82
N ALA A 299 -5.03 12.06 -31.15
CA ALA A 299 -4.21 11.04 -30.46
C ALA A 299 -4.92 10.36 -29.29
N VAL A 300 -5.92 11.02 -28.69
CA VAL A 300 -6.70 10.49 -27.57
C VAL A 300 -8.03 9.96 -28.08
N SER A 301 -8.05 8.73 -28.54
CA SER A 301 -9.25 8.06 -29.05
C SER A 301 -9.13 6.54 -28.97
N GLU A 302 -10.26 5.87 -28.96
CA GLU A 302 -10.34 4.41 -29.01
C GLU A 302 -9.56 3.85 -30.21
N LYS A 303 -9.75 4.47 -31.40
CA LYS A 303 -9.10 4.03 -32.65
C LYS A 303 -7.58 4.13 -32.57
N VAL A 304 -7.06 5.22 -32.02
CA VAL A 304 -5.61 5.39 -31.89
C VAL A 304 -5.06 4.46 -30.81
N ALA A 305 -5.76 4.22 -29.68
CA ALA A 305 -5.35 3.25 -28.69
C ALA A 305 -5.30 1.81 -29.27
N GLU A 306 -6.27 1.45 -30.10
CA GLU A 306 -6.28 0.18 -30.84
C GLU A 306 -5.05 0.05 -31.76
N GLU A 307 -4.80 1.05 -32.61
CA GLU A 307 -3.65 1.05 -33.53
C GLU A 307 -2.31 1.06 -32.77
N MET A 308 -2.23 1.74 -31.62
CA MET A 308 -1.05 1.67 -30.72
C MET A 308 -0.86 0.25 -30.16
N ALA A 309 -1.93 -0.46 -29.77
CA ALA A 309 -1.84 -1.84 -29.30
C ALA A 309 -1.55 -2.85 -30.42
N LEU A 310 -1.93 -2.54 -31.67
CA LEU A 310 -1.53 -3.32 -32.85
C LEU A 310 -0.04 -3.20 -33.12
N ALA A 311 0.50 -1.98 -33.03
CA ALA A 311 1.91 -1.67 -33.21
C ALA A 311 2.48 -2.32 -34.47
N ASP A 312 1.85 -2.04 -35.66
CA ASP A 312 2.07 -2.80 -36.88
C ASP A 312 3.50 -2.70 -37.43
N ASP A 313 4.17 -1.58 -37.18
CA ASP A 313 5.54 -1.34 -37.65
C ASP A 313 6.63 -1.86 -36.66
N ILE A 314 6.25 -2.46 -35.54
CA ILE A 314 7.23 -2.99 -34.57
C ILE A 314 7.68 -4.39 -34.99
N PRO A 315 8.98 -4.60 -35.25
CA PRO A 315 9.53 -5.92 -35.52
C PRO A 315 9.51 -6.81 -34.27
N ASN A 316 9.34 -8.12 -34.44
CA ASN A 316 9.33 -9.11 -33.36
C ASN A 316 8.36 -8.75 -32.23
N LYS A 317 7.10 -8.53 -32.58
CA LYS A 317 6.04 -8.18 -31.60
C LYS A 317 6.01 -9.13 -30.43
N ALA A 318 5.77 -8.57 -29.24
CA ALA A 318 5.46 -9.36 -28.05
C ALA A 318 4.07 -10.02 -28.20
N ASP A 319 3.85 -11.10 -27.45
CA ASP A 319 2.56 -11.79 -27.38
C ASP A 319 1.46 -10.89 -26.81
N VAL A 320 1.85 -10.02 -25.86
CA VAL A 320 0.98 -9.03 -25.21
C VAL A 320 1.51 -7.63 -25.47
N ILE A 321 0.64 -6.73 -25.93
CA ILE A 321 0.99 -5.30 -26.09
C ILE A 321 -0.09 -4.48 -25.40
N VAL A 322 0.30 -3.67 -24.41
CA VAL A 322 -0.60 -2.72 -23.75
C VAL A 322 -0.30 -1.31 -24.21
N SER A 323 -1.33 -0.57 -24.62
CA SER A 323 -1.23 0.82 -25.05
C SER A 323 -2.01 1.76 -24.12
N VAL A 324 -1.48 2.97 -23.91
CA VAL A 324 -2.15 4.01 -23.11
C VAL A 324 -2.05 5.35 -23.83
N THR A 325 -3.20 5.99 -24.07
CA THR A 325 -3.28 7.36 -24.57
C THR A 325 -4.38 8.13 -23.85
N GLY A 326 -4.16 9.40 -23.49
CA GLY A 326 -5.16 10.15 -22.72
C GLY A 326 -4.79 11.59 -22.41
N VAL A 327 -5.74 12.32 -21.86
CA VAL A 327 -5.63 13.71 -21.39
C VAL A 327 -5.37 13.71 -19.89
N ALA A 328 -4.12 13.86 -19.49
CA ALA A 328 -3.77 13.83 -18.05
C ALA A 328 -3.99 15.20 -17.34
N GLY A 329 -4.21 16.29 -18.08
CA GLY A 329 -4.37 17.63 -17.51
C GLY A 329 -3.05 18.41 -17.39
N PRO A 330 -3.08 19.70 -16.87
CA PRO A 330 -4.28 20.33 -16.24
C PRO A 330 -5.37 20.73 -17.25
N ASP A 331 -5.02 20.96 -18.50
CA ASP A 331 -5.95 21.36 -19.57
C ASP A 331 -6.05 20.29 -20.65
N SER A 332 -7.13 20.30 -21.41
CA SER A 332 -7.29 19.44 -22.59
C SER A 332 -6.91 20.22 -23.84
N PRO A 333 -5.99 19.70 -24.67
CA PRO A 333 -5.67 20.30 -25.97
C PRO A 333 -6.70 19.97 -27.05
N TYR A 334 -7.72 19.15 -26.73
CA TYR A 334 -8.71 18.68 -27.69
C TYR A 334 -10.12 19.13 -27.32
N GLU A 335 -10.83 19.75 -28.27
CA GLU A 335 -12.23 20.12 -28.10
C GLU A 335 -13.09 18.87 -27.85
N GLY A 336 -14.00 18.95 -26.86
CA GLY A 336 -14.89 17.85 -26.49
C GLY A 336 -14.25 16.69 -25.75
N LYS A 337 -12.97 16.77 -25.38
CA LYS A 337 -12.29 15.74 -24.56
C LYS A 337 -11.90 16.32 -23.21
N GLU A 338 -12.46 15.78 -22.16
CA GLU A 338 -12.21 16.26 -20.79
C GLU A 338 -10.87 15.75 -20.24
N VAL A 339 -10.37 16.46 -19.23
CA VAL A 339 -9.21 16.01 -18.45
C VAL A 339 -9.59 14.75 -17.68
N GLY A 340 -8.73 13.75 -17.75
CA GLY A 340 -8.95 12.43 -17.16
C GLY A 340 -9.43 11.39 -18.16
N LEU A 341 -9.83 11.77 -19.38
CA LEU A 341 -10.17 10.81 -20.44
C LEU A 341 -8.93 10.05 -20.88
N VAL A 342 -8.95 8.72 -20.76
CA VAL A 342 -7.87 7.82 -21.14
C VAL A 342 -8.44 6.61 -21.86
N TYR A 343 -7.83 6.26 -23.00
CA TYR A 343 -8.06 5.01 -23.71
C TYR A 343 -6.89 4.07 -23.49
N ILE A 344 -7.20 2.84 -23.10
CA ILE A 344 -6.22 1.78 -22.86
C ILE A 344 -6.55 0.60 -23.75
N GLY A 345 -5.59 0.23 -24.59
CA GLY A 345 -5.68 -0.94 -25.47
C GLY A 345 -4.81 -2.09 -24.95
N CYS A 346 -5.30 -3.30 -25.06
CA CYS A 346 -4.52 -4.51 -24.80
C CYS A 346 -4.73 -5.52 -25.93
N ASN A 347 -3.64 -5.92 -26.54
CA ASN A 347 -3.58 -6.94 -27.58
C ASN A 347 -2.91 -8.19 -27.00
N VAL A 348 -3.62 -9.32 -27.00
CA VAL A 348 -3.06 -10.63 -26.64
C VAL A 348 -3.15 -11.55 -27.85
N LYS A 349 -2.01 -11.77 -28.51
CA LYS A 349 -1.89 -12.63 -29.71
C LYS A 349 -2.94 -12.34 -30.77
N GLY A 350 -3.16 -11.05 -31.08
CA GLY A 350 -4.10 -10.57 -32.10
C GLY A 350 -5.52 -10.33 -31.62
N LYS A 351 -5.87 -10.71 -30.37
CA LYS A 351 -7.15 -10.35 -29.75
C LYS A 351 -7.01 -9.00 -29.04
N ILE A 352 -7.70 -7.99 -29.56
CA ILE A 352 -7.60 -6.61 -29.05
C ILE A 352 -8.83 -6.28 -28.22
N THR A 353 -8.60 -5.66 -27.09
CA THR A 353 -9.62 -5.02 -26.25
C THR A 353 -9.18 -3.58 -26.00
N VAL A 354 -10.08 -2.62 -26.21
CA VAL A 354 -9.87 -1.22 -25.85
C VAL A 354 -10.94 -0.84 -24.83
N LYS A 355 -10.54 -0.12 -23.79
CA LYS A 355 -11.45 0.45 -22.80
C LYS A 355 -11.23 1.95 -22.66
N GLU A 356 -12.33 2.66 -22.49
CA GLU A 356 -12.37 4.08 -22.15
C GLU A 356 -12.47 4.23 -20.62
N TYR A 357 -11.73 5.19 -20.08
CA TYR A 357 -11.76 5.55 -18.67
C TYR A 357 -11.82 7.06 -18.50
N ILE A 358 -12.48 7.53 -17.45
CA ILE A 358 -12.49 8.93 -17.02
C ILE A 358 -12.03 8.97 -15.58
N PHE A 359 -10.77 9.37 -15.36
CA PHE A 359 -10.18 9.46 -14.03
C PHE A 359 -10.30 10.88 -13.47
N LYS A 360 -10.73 11.00 -12.22
CA LYS A 360 -10.79 12.27 -11.51
C LYS A 360 -9.48 12.55 -10.76
N GLY A 361 -9.09 13.79 -10.69
CA GLY A 361 -7.93 14.24 -9.92
C GLY A 361 -6.97 15.11 -10.75
N ASP A 362 -5.82 15.41 -10.17
CA ASP A 362 -4.75 16.13 -10.85
C ASP A 362 -4.01 15.22 -11.85
N ARG A 363 -3.06 15.83 -12.56
CA ARG A 363 -2.24 15.14 -13.58
C ARG A 363 -1.51 13.91 -13.02
N ALA A 364 -1.01 13.98 -11.79
CA ALA A 364 -0.30 12.86 -11.18
C ALA A 364 -1.27 11.70 -10.90
N LYS A 365 -2.42 11.99 -10.30
CA LYS A 365 -3.47 11.02 -9.99
C LYS A 365 -4.04 10.34 -11.24
N VAL A 366 -4.33 11.11 -12.29
CA VAL A 366 -4.81 10.56 -13.57
C VAL A 366 -3.80 9.57 -14.16
N ARG A 367 -2.51 9.91 -14.16
CA ARG A 367 -1.44 9.03 -14.66
C ARG A 367 -1.27 7.77 -13.83
N GLU A 368 -1.35 7.87 -12.50
CA GLU A 368 -1.30 6.71 -11.59
C GLU A 368 -2.48 5.77 -11.83
N CYS A 369 -3.70 6.30 -11.87
CA CYS A 369 -4.89 5.50 -12.12
C CYS A 369 -4.86 4.85 -13.52
N ALA A 370 -4.42 5.58 -14.55
CA ALA A 370 -4.27 5.04 -15.90
C ALA A 370 -3.23 3.90 -15.95
N THR A 371 -2.14 4.03 -15.18
CA THR A 371 -1.12 2.98 -15.06
C THR A 371 -1.69 1.72 -14.42
N THR A 372 -2.41 1.86 -13.32
CA THR A 372 -3.08 0.75 -12.64
C THR A 372 -4.13 0.08 -13.53
N ALA A 373 -4.97 0.87 -14.21
CA ALA A 373 -5.97 0.35 -15.12
C ALA A 373 -5.35 -0.38 -16.32
N ALA A 374 -4.18 0.05 -16.82
CA ALA A 374 -3.45 -0.64 -17.87
C ALA A 374 -2.93 -2.01 -17.41
N LEU A 375 -2.40 -2.11 -16.20
CA LEU A 375 -1.98 -3.38 -15.62
C LEU A 375 -3.17 -4.32 -15.39
N ASP A 376 -4.29 -3.81 -14.89
CA ASP A 376 -5.49 -4.62 -14.68
C ASP A 376 -6.11 -5.09 -15.99
N LEU A 377 -6.24 -4.21 -17.01
CA LEU A 377 -6.73 -4.62 -18.32
C LEU A 377 -5.85 -5.72 -18.93
N MET A 378 -4.52 -5.60 -18.78
CA MET A 378 -3.58 -6.62 -19.22
C MET A 378 -3.83 -7.95 -18.50
N ARG A 379 -4.00 -7.94 -17.17
CA ARG A 379 -4.36 -9.12 -16.37
C ARG A 379 -5.63 -9.79 -16.88
N VAL A 380 -6.69 -9.01 -17.03
CA VAL A 380 -8.01 -9.51 -17.48
C VAL A 380 -7.93 -10.09 -18.89
N CYS A 381 -7.25 -9.42 -19.83
CA CYS A 381 -7.09 -9.90 -21.20
C CYS A 381 -6.27 -11.19 -21.27
N ILE A 382 -5.20 -11.32 -20.48
CA ILE A 382 -4.41 -12.55 -20.41
C ILE A 382 -5.24 -13.69 -19.82
N LEU A 383 -5.96 -13.49 -18.73
CA LEU A 383 -6.83 -14.51 -18.12
C LEU A 383 -7.91 -14.98 -19.09
N LYS A 384 -8.54 -14.04 -19.81
CA LYS A 384 -9.53 -14.36 -20.84
C LYS A 384 -8.92 -15.20 -21.96
N TYR A 385 -7.75 -14.81 -22.45
CA TYR A 385 -7.04 -15.57 -23.50
C TYR A 385 -6.72 -17.00 -23.05
N ILE A 386 -6.24 -17.18 -21.80
CA ILE A 386 -5.93 -18.49 -21.22
C ILE A 386 -7.19 -19.36 -21.13
N SER A 387 -8.29 -18.82 -20.60
CA SER A 387 -9.55 -19.55 -20.47
C SER A 387 -10.07 -20.04 -21.84
N GLU A 388 -10.07 -19.18 -22.85
CA GLU A 388 -10.53 -19.52 -24.19
C GLU A 388 -9.63 -20.56 -24.88
N THR A 389 -8.32 -20.56 -24.64
CA THR A 389 -7.40 -21.53 -25.21
C THR A 389 -7.44 -22.89 -24.53
N GLN A 390 -7.74 -22.94 -23.22
CA GLN A 390 -7.92 -24.20 -22.49
C GLN A 390 -9.21 -24.93 -22.84
N PHE A 391 -10.27 -24.22 -23.24
CA PHE A 391 -11.53 -24.83 -23.73
C PHE A 391 -11.47 -25.26 -25.20
N ALA A 392 -10.43 -24.88 -25.93
CA ALA A 392 -10.26 -25.21 -27.36
C ALA A 392 -9.37 -26.44 -27.60
N MET A 393 -8.77 -26.99 -26.54
CA MET A 393 -8.04 -28.26 -26.52
C MET A 393 -8.92 -29.38 -25.94
#